data_dc987e793b272b83869b5f85af30a973
#
_entry.id   dc987e793b272b83869b5f85af30a973
#
_cell.length_a   1.000
_cell.length_b   1.000
_cell.length_c   1.000
_cell.angle_alpha   90.00
_cell.angle_beta   90.00
_cell.angle_gamma   90.00
#
_symmetry.space_group_name_H-M   'P 1'
#
loop_
_entity.id
_entity.type
_entity.pdbx_description
1 polymer ?
#
loop_
_entity_poly.entity_id
_entity_poly.type
_entity_poly.pdbx_seq_one_letter_code
_entity_poly.pdbx_strand_id
1 'polypeptide(L)'
;MIDKKILAIILIGTLIFSCKQIKEKEAVTEVNAQQEMIFPKGKKVTNNNFIGDVWVHMQVLADSVNRNSVGTVTFDPGARSNWHLHPNGQIIMALDGEGYYQEKGSAKRILYKGDVVKCPANTPHWHGASPDKEFIQIAITSRVNGPTEWLEAVTEEEYTRISQ
;
A
#
# COMPACT_ATOMS: atom_id res chain seq x y z
N MET A 1 55.31 37.97 48.94
CA MET A 1 55.46 37.97 47.45
C MET A 1 55.05 36.60 46.98
N ILE A 2 53.85 36.43 46.54
CA ILE A 2 53.29 35.16 46.01
C ILE A 2 53.20 35.27 44.54
N ASP A 3 53.82 34.31 43.89
CA ASP A 3 54.10 34.25 42.47
C ASP A 3 52.81 34.12 41.62
N LYS A 4 52.61 35.05 40.66
CA LYS A 4 51.42 35.18 39.78
C LYS A 4 51.52 34.31 38.53
N LYS A 5 52.00 33.07 38.61
CA LYS A 5 52.19 32.23 37.41
C LYS A 5 51.47 30.88 37.38
N ILE A 6 50.44 30.66 38.20
CA ILE A 6 49.64 29.43 38.13
C ILE A 6 48.16 29.81 38.04
N LEU A 7 47.70 30.32 36.93
CA LEU A 7 46.25 30.42 36.64
C LEU A 7 46.00 30.58 35.11
N ALA A 8 46.37 29.60 34.34
CA ALA A 8 46.01 29.58 32.90
C ALA A 8 46.08 28.18 32.29
N ILE A 9 45.68 27.10 32.91
CA ILE A 9 45.50 25.80 32.25
C ILE A 9 44.34 25.05 32.93
N ILE A 10 43.11 25.52 32.86
CA ILE A 10 41.91 24.72 33.05
C ILE A 10 40.77 25.47 32.34
N LEU A 11 40.73 25.46 31.01
CA LEU A 11 39.50 25.83 30.26
C LEU A 11 39.56 25.37 28.79
N ILE A 12 40.09 24.22 28.51
CA ILE A 12 39.95 23.62 27.13
C ILE A 12 39.68 22.11 27.33
N GLY A 13 38.55 21.74 27.85
CA GLY A 13 38.20 20.33 28.07
C GLY A 13 36.74 19.95 27.95
N THR A 14 35.81 20.87 27.63
CA THR A 14 34.38 20.58 27.70
C THR A 14 33.59 20.77 26.39
N LEU A 15 34.25 20.92 25.24
CA LEU A 15 33.57 21.18 23.95
C LEU A 15 33.56 20.01 22.98
N ILE A 16 34.06 18.82 23.35
CA ILE A 16 34.09 17.69 22.40
C ILE A 16 33.05 16.61 22.73
N PHE A 17 32.24 16.76 23.80
CA PHE A 17 31.25 15.72 24.15
C PHE A 17 29.85 15.96 23.55
N SER A 18 29.56 17.15 22.98
CA SER A 18 28.22 17.50 22.50
C SER A 18 27.94 17.03 21.07
N CYS A 19 28.95 16.85 20.22
CA CYS A 19 28.72 16.45 18.81
C CYS A 19 28.45 14.96 18.59
N LYS A 20 28.81 14.10 19.55
CA LYS A 20 28.60 12.64 19.39
C LYS A 20 27.17 12.19 19.76
N GLN A 21 26.55 12.88 20.71
CA GLN A 21 25.17 12.58 21.11
C GLN A 21 24.11 13.03 20.09
N ILE A 22 24.39 14.07 19.29
CA ILE A 22 23.45 14.56 18.26
C ILE A 22 23.41 13.59 17.09
N LYS A 23 24.55 13.04 16.67
CA LYS A 23 24.61 12.07 15.57
C LYS A 23 23.99 10.71 15.90
N GLU A 24 24.09 10.26 17.16
CA GLU A 24 23.39 9.03 17.58
C GLU A 24 21.87 9.20 17.67
N LYS A 25 21.38 10.41 18.00
CA LYS A 25 19.94 10.67 18.07
C LYS A 25 19.30 10.79 16.68
N GLU A 26 20.00 11.35 15.70
CA GLU A 26 19.54 11.40 14.31
C GLU A 26 19.53 10.01 13.63
N ALA A 27 20.53 9.17 13.88
CA ALA A 27 20.60 7.81 13.37
C ALA A 27 19.52 6.88 13.94
N VAL A 28 19.09 7.09 15.19
CA VAL A 28 18.00 6.30 15.82
C VAL A 28 16.63 6.74 15.33
N THR A 29 16.47 7.99 14.85
CA THR A 29 15.18 8.49 14.33
C THR A 29 14.93 8.04 12.89
N GLU A 30 15.97 7.81 12.08
CA GLU A 30 15.81 7.30 10.70
C GLU A 30 15.53 5.79 10.63
N VAL A 31 15.89 5.00 11.64
CA VAL A 31 15.67 3.55 11.66
C VAL A 31 14.20 3.18 11.98
N ASN A 32 13.39 4.10 12.52
CA ASN A 32 12.00 3.82 12.93
C ASN A 32 10.93 4.27 11.92
N ALA A 33 11.30 4.67 10.71
CA ALA A 33 10.34 5.15 9.71
C ALA A 33 10.07 4.14 8.56
N GLN A 34 10.63 2.95 8.60
CA GLN A 34 10.11 1.86 7.78
C GLN A 34 8.83 1.34 8.44
N GLN A 35 7.70 1.85 7.98
CA GLN A 35 6.40 1.31 8.34
C GLN A 35 6.38 -0.16 7.91
N GLU A 36 6.54 -1.08 8.88
CA GLU A 36 6.44 -2.52 8.60
C GLU A 36 5.07 -2.80 8.00
N MET A 37 5.06 -3.39 6.82
CA MET A 37 3.81 -3.86 6.21
C MET A 37 3.17 -4.88 7.16
N ILE A 38 1.90 -4.70 7.49
CA ILE A 38 1.14 -5.62 8.37
C ILE A 38 1.15 -7.05 7.81
N PHE A 39 1.16 -7.19 6.48
CA PHE A 39 1.21 -8.47 5.78
C PHE A 39 2.35 -8.49 4.76
N PRO A 40 2.94 -9.65 4.46
CA PRO A 40 3.95 -9.77 3.42
C PRO A 40 3.45 -9.27 2.05
N LYS A 41 4.33 -8.67 1.26
CA LYS A 41 4.01 -8.22 -0.11
C LYS A 41 3.53 -9.38 -1.01
N GLY A 42 4.00 -10.59 -0.75
CA GLY A 42 3.56 -11.79 -1.46
C GLY A 42 4.32 -12.06 -2.75
N LYS A 43 3.67 -12.74 -3.70
CA LYS A 43 4.25 -13.13 -4.98
C LYS A 43 3.82 -12.18 -6.08
N LYS A 44 4.76 -11.81 -6.96
CA LYS A 44 4.46 -11.02 -8.16
C LYS A 44 3.52 -11.79 -9.07
N VAL A 45 2.48 -11.13 -9.53
CA VAL A 45 1.52 -11.68 -10.49
C VAL A 45 2.16 -11.66 -11.89
N THR A 46 2.02 -12.75 -12.63
CA THR A 46 2.62 -12.92 -13.96
C THR A 46 1.61 -13.19 -15.07
N ASN A 47 0.31 -13.19 -14.75
CA ASN A 47 -0.75 -13.34 -15.75
C ASN A 47 -1.16 -11.97 -16.35
N ASN A 48 -2.01 -12.00 -17.37
CA ASN A 48 -2.44 -10.81 -18.11
C ASN A 48 -3.68 -10.11 -17.51
N ASN A 49 -4.03 -10.41 -16.26
CA ASN A 49 -5.20 -9.83 -15.59
C ASN A 49 -4.91 -8.47 -14.93
N PHE A 50 -3.68 -8.02 -15.03
CA PHE A 50 -3.22 -6.77 -14.44
C PHE A 50 -2.30 -6.02 -15.42
N ILE A 51 -2.29 -4.70 -15.28
CA ILE A 51 -1.36 -3.80 -15.96
C ILE A 51 -0.39 -3.28 -14.89
N GLY A 52 0.91 -3.24 -15.21
CA GLY A 52 1.96 -2.86 -14.26
C GLY A 52 2.31 -3.98 -13.27
N ASP A 53 3.04 -3.64 -12.23
CA ASP A 53 3.56 -4.57 -11.26
C ASP A 53 2.63 -4.73 -10.06
N VAL A 54 2.17 -5.96 -9.83
CA VAL A 54 1.21 -6.30 -8.76
C VAL A 54 1.70 -7.53 -8.02
N TRP A 55 1.55 -7.52 -6.69
CA TRP A 55 1.86 -8.66 -5.83
C TRP A 55 0.62 -9.10 -5.06
N VAL A 56 0.51 -10.39 -4.81
CA VAL A 56 -0.59 -10.98 -4.05
C VAL A 56 -0.05 -11.92 -2.97
N HIS A 57 -0.55 -11.73 -1.76
CA HIS A 57 -0.38 -12.64 -0.64
C HIS A 57 -1.74 -13.13 -0.18
N MET A 58 -1.99 -14.43 -0.32
CA MET A 58 -3.24 -15.04 0.14
C MET A 58 -3.14 -15.40 1.62
N GLN A 59 -3.93 -14.76 2.47
CA GLN A 59 -4.07 -15.09 3.89
C GLN A 59 -5.02 -16.26 4.09
N VAL A 60 -6.14 -16.28 3.35
CA VAL A 60 -7.17 -17.32 3.43
C VAL A 60 -7.56 -17.77 2.04
N LEU A 61 -7.48 -19.06 1.79
CA LEU A 61 -8.06 -19.69 0.61
C LEU A 61 -9.49 -20.12 0.93
N ALA A 62 -10.40 -19.91 -0.02
CA ALA A 62 -11.74 -20.44 0.10
C ALA A 62 -11.73 -21.98 0.03
N ASP A 63 -12.55 -22.64 0.84
CA ASP A 63 -12.75 -24.07 0.87
C ASP A 63 -14.24 -24.44 0.84
N SER A 64 -14.58 -25.69 1.12
CA SER A 64 -15.97 -26.18 1.11
C SER A 64 -16.82 -25.63 2.27
N VAL A 65 -16.21 -25.16 3.35
CA VAL A 65 -16.86 -24.63 4.56
C VAL A 65 -16.79 -23.10 4.56
N ASN A 66 -15.58 -22.54 4.46
CA ASN A 66 -15.39 -21.11 4.33
C ASN A 66 -15.22 -20.72 2.85
N ARG A 67 -16.27 -20.20 2.27
CA ARG A 67 -16.32 -19.83 0.86
C ARG A 67 -15.69 -18.46 0.56
N ASN A 68 -15.12 -17.78 1.53
CA ASN A 68 -14.43 -16.51 1.32
C ASN A 68 -12.93 -16.71 1.17
N SER A 69 -12.34 -16.11 0.16
CA SER A 69 -10.90 -15.92 0.07
C SER A 69 -10.52 -14.52 0.57
N VAL A 70 -9.37 -14.42 1.23
CA VAL A 70 -8.80 -13.15 1.71
C VAL A 70 -7.39 -13.02 1.20
N GLY A 71 -7.08 -11.93 0.53
CA GLY A 71 -5.74 -11.66 0.02
C GLY A 71 -5.35 -10.20 0.16
N THR A 72 -4.09 -9.95 0.51
CA THR A 72 -3.49 -8.63 0.34
C THR A 72 -3.01 -8.48 -1.10
N VAL A 73 -3.34 -7.36 -1.72
CA VAL A 73 -2.90 -6.99 -3.05
C VAL A 73 -2.13 -5.68 -2.95
N THR A 74 -0.90 -5.70 -3.44
CA THR A 74 -0.04 -4.51 -3.54
C THR A 74 0.12 -4.14 -5.00
N PHE A 75 -0.22 -2.92 -5.34
CA PHE A 75 -0.09 -2.33 -6.67
C PHE A 75 1.03 -1.30 -6.63
N ASP A 76 2.05 -1.43 -7.46
CA ASP A 76 3.02 -0.35 -7.67
C ASP A 76 2.35 0.86 -8.32
N PRO A 77 2.95 2.06 -8.27
CA PRO A 77 2.40 3.26 -8.92
C PRO A 77 1.97 3.00 -10.36
N GLY A 78 0.75 3.37 -10.72
CA GLY A 78 0.16 3.15 -12.05
C GLY A 78 -0.36 1.74 -12.33
N ALA A 79 -0.06 0.76 -11.46
CA ALA A 79 -0.54 -0.60 -11.66
C ALA A 79 -2.04 -0.74 -11.31
N ARG A 80 -2.73 -1.58 -12.08
CA ARG A 80 -4.19 -1.78 -11.95
C ARG A 80 -4.65 -3.14 -12.43
N SER A 81 -5.80 -3.60 -11.93
CA SER A 81 -6.47 -4.77 -12.48
C SER A 81 -7.11 -4.45 -13.83
N ASN A 82 -7.34 -5.46 -14.65
CA ASN A 82 -8.32 -5.38 -15.73
C ASN A 82 -9.72 -5.16 -15.13
N TRP A 83 -10.69 -4.79 -15.99
CA TRP A 83 -12.10 -4.92 -15.65
C TRP A 83 -12.39 -6.36 -15.27
N HIS A 84 -13.16 -6.56 -14.21
CA HIS A 84 -13.56 -7.89 -13.74
C HIS A 84 -14.82 -7.80 -12.88
N LEU A 85 -15.43 -8.91 -12.63
CA LEU A 85 -16.56 -9.01 -11.70
C LEU A 85 -16.44 -10.24 -10.81
N HIS A 86 -17.20 -10.19 -9.72
CA HIS A 86 -17.34 -11.31 -8.80
C HIS A 86 -18.81 -11.68 -8.65
N PRO A 87 -19.21 -12.95 -8.88
CA PRO A 87 -20.62 -13.38 -8.79
C PRO A 87 -21.31 -13.05 -7.46
N ASN A 88 -20.56 -13.00 -6.35
CA ASN A 88 -21.09 -12.61 -5.04
C ASN A 88 -20.51 -11.29 -4.49
N GLY A 89 -19.89 -10.48 -5.37
CA GLY A 89 -19.25 -9.23 -4.97
C GLY A 89 -17.93 -9.42 -4.24
N GLN A 90 -17.37 -8.31 -3.84
CA GLN A 90 -16.08 -8.22 -3.16
C GLN A 90 -16.11 -7.10 -2.12
N ILE A 91 -15.30 -7.22 -1.07
CA ILE A 91 -15.00 -6.11 -0.15
C ILE A 91 -13.53 -5.76 -0.33
N ILE A 92 -13.24 -4.48 -0.55
CA ILE A 92 -11.90 -3.91 -0.60
C ILE A 92 -11.71 -3.04 0.64
N MET A 93 -10.60 -3.25 1.35
CA MET A 93 -10.20 -2.44 2.50
C MET A 93 -8.82 -1.84 2.20
N ALA A 94 -8.73 -0.54 2.06
CA ALA A 94 -7.48 0.17 1.80
C ALA A 94 -6.60 0.17 3.06
N LEU A 95 -5.42 -0.44 2.97
CA LEU A 95 -4.48 -0.54 4.09
C LEU A 95 -3.47 0.60 4.10
N ASP A 96 -3.00 1.01 2.90
CA ASP A 96 -2.01 2.07 2.77
C ASP A 96 -1.93 2.61 1.35
N GLY A 97 -1.30 3.79 1.20
CA GLY A 97 -1.10 4.44 -0.08
C GLY A 97 -2.35 5.14 -0.63
N GLU A 98 -2.42 5.27 -1.96
CA GLU A 98 -3.52 5.91 -2.67
C GLU A 98 -3.93 5.06 -3.87
N GLY A 99 -5.19 4.67 -3.91
CA GLY A 99 -5.73 3.82 -4.95
C GLY A 99 -6.97 4.38 -5.63
N TYR A 100 -7.35 3.71 -6.70
CA TYR A 100 -8.56 3.97 -7.46
C TYR A 100 -9.48 2.75 -7.44
N TYR A 101 -10.77 3.02 -7.44
CA TYR A 101 -11.83 2.05 -7.66
C TYR A 101 -12.87 2.65 -8.59
N GLN A 102 -13.35 1.85 -9.55
CA GLN A 102 -14.41 2.29 -10.45
C GLN A 102 -15.32 1.12 -10.84
N GLU A 103 -16.62 1.31 -10.73
CA GLU A 103 -17.63 0.46 -11.36
C GLU A 103 -17.88 0.94 -12.78
N LYS A 104 -18.17 0.03 -13.71
CA LYS A 104 -18.39 0.36 -15.12
C LYS A 104 -19.60 1.29 -15.25
N GLY A 105 -19.40 2.42 -15.92
CA GLY A 105 -20.43 3.45 -16.06
C GLY A 105 -20.55 4.44 -14.91
N SER A 106 -19.73 4.29 -13.85
CA SER A 106 -19.72 5.19 -12.69
C SER A 106 -18.47 6.06 -12.63
N ALA A 107 -18.51 7.10 -11.79
CA ALA A 107 -17.35 7.92 -11.50
C ALA A 107 -16.27 7.12 -10.76
N LYS A 108 -15.01 7.37 -11.09
CA LYS A 108 -13.85 6.82 -10.38
C LYS A 108 -13.76 7.40 -8.97
N ARG A 109 -13.56 6.55 -7.97
CA ARG A 109 -13.34 6.92 -6.57
C ARG A 109 -11.85 6.83 -6.25
N ILE A 110 -11.35 7.81 -5.52
CA ILE A 110 -10.03 7.75 -4.90
C ILE A 110 -10.19 7.06 -3.54
N LEU A 111 -9.29 6.14 -3.22
CA LEU A 111 -9.25 5.39 -1.97
C LEU A 111 -7.99 5.74 -1.21
N TYR A 112 -8.16 6.06 0.06
CA TYR A 112 -7.10 6.31 1.01
C TYR A 112 -7.13 5.27 2.13
N LYS A 113 -6.04 5.16 2.88
CA LYS A 113 -5.93 4.28 4.05
C LYS A 113 -7.15 4.41 4.97
N GLY A 114 -7.78 3.26 5.26
CA GLY A 114 -8.99 3.15 6.07
C GLY A 114 -10.30 3.14 5.28
N ASP A 115 -10.28 3.47 3.98
CA ASP A 115 -11.47 3.38 3.15
C ASP A 115 -11.90 1.93 2.91
N VAL A 116 -13.21 1.74 2.84
CA VAL A 116 -13.82 0.44 2.54
C VAL A 116 -14.78 0.59 1.37
N VAL A 117 -14.69 -0.33 0.43
CA VAL A 117 -15.60 -0.46 -0.72
C VAL A 117 -16.28 -1.80 -0.67
N LYS A 118 -17.60 -1.81 -0.82
CA LYS A 118 -18.38 -2.99 -1.11
C LYS A 118 -18.68 -3.01 -2.60
N CYS A 119 -17.96 -3.85 -3.35
CA CYS A 119 -18.22 -4.07 -4.78
C CYS A 119 -19.46 -4.94 -4.92
N PRO A 120 -20.51 -4.50 -5.63
CA PRO A 120 -21.74 -5.28 -5.76
C PRO A 120 -21.51 -6.57 -6.56
N ALA A 121 -22.38 -7.56 -6.33
CA ALA A 121 -22.36 -8.81 -7.09
C ALA A 121 -22.59 -8.56 -8.59
N ASN A 122 -21.87 -9.28 -9.42
CA ASN A 122 -21.97 -9.22 -10.91
C ASN A 122 -21.74 -7.81 -11.50
N THR A 123 -21.12 -6.90 -10.76
CA THR A 123 -20.83 -5.55 -11.23
C THR A 123 -19.39 -5.47 -11.74
N PRO A 124 -19.19 -5.20 -13.04
CA PRO A 124 -17.85 -4.98 -13.60
C PRO A 124 -17.20 -3.76 -12.93
N HIS A 125 -16.00 -3.97 -12.42
CA HIS A 125 -15.20 -2.94 -11.76
C HIS A 125 -13.71 -3.20 -11.96
N TRP A 126 -12.90 -2.20 -11.65
CA TRP A 126 -11.46 -2.31 -11.54
C TRP A 126 -10.96 -1.52 -10.33
N HIS A 127 -9.77 -1.86 -9.87
CA HIS A 127 -9.05 -1.14 -8.82
C HIS A 127 -7.54 -1.23 -9.04
N GLY A 128 -6.80 -0.30 -8.45
CA GLY A 128 -5.35 -0.21 -8.60
C GLY A 128 -4.78 1.00 -7.89
N ALA A 129 -3.48 1.21 -8.07
CA ALA A 129 -2.76 2.35 -7.53
C ALA A 129 -3.06 3.65 -8.29
N SER A 130 -2.83 4.80 -7.65
CA SER A 130 -2.73 6.08 -8.35
C SER A 130 -1.43 6.13 -9.20
N PRO A 131 -1.27 7.11 -10.11
CA PRO A 131 -0.07 7.18 -10.95
C PRO A 131 1.25 7.28 -10.18
N ASP A 132 1.23 7.93 -9.02
CA ASP A 132 2.44 8.34 -8.31
C ASP A 132 2.66 7.61 -6.97
N LYS A 133 1.67 6.82 -6.50
CA LYS A 133 1.73 6.16 -5.20
C LYS A 133 1.36 4.69 -5.29
N GLU A 134 2.07 3.87 -4.54
CA GLU A 134 1.69 2.48 -4.26
C GLU A 134 0.31 2.44 -3.60
N PHE A 135 -0.43 1.35 -3.82
CA PHE A 135 -1.68 1.08 -3.14
C PHE A 135 -1.71 -0.33 -2.59
N ILE A 136 -2.00 -0.45 -1.31
CA ILE A 136 -2.09 -1.73 -0.61
C ILE A 136 -3.52 -1.91 -0.09
N GLN A 137 -4.13 -3.03 -0.43
CA GLN A 137 -5.49 -3.36 -0.02
C GLN A 137 -5.63 -4.80 0.45
N ILE A 138 -6.64 -5.07 1.29
CA ILE A 138 -7.21 -6.40 1.46
C ILE A 138 -8.39 -6.55 0.51
N ALA A 139 -8.43 -7.66 -0.19
CA ALA A 139 -9.56 -8.09 -0.99
C ALA A 139 -10.21 -9.32 -0.35
N ILE A 140 -11.49 -9.21 0.05
CA ILE A 140 -12.29 -10.32 0.56
C ILE A 140 -13.30 -10.66 -0.51
N THR A 141 -13.20 -11.89 -1.06
CA THR A 141 -14.01 -12.31 -2.21
C THR A 141 -14.74 -13.60 -1.90
N SER A 142 -16.06 -13.58 -2.00
CA SER A 142 -16.86 -14.78 -1.88
C SER A 142 -16.79 -15.64 -3.15
N ARG A 143 -16.60 -16.94 -2.97
CA ARG A 143 -16.49 -17.96 -4.02
C ARG A 143 -17.74 -18.86 -4.12
N VAL A 144 -18.85 -18.47 -3.51
CA VAL A 144 -20.07 -19.30 -3.47
C VAL A 144 -20.59 -19.60 -4.88
N ASN A 145 -20.69 -18.60 -5.75
CA ASN A 145 -21.26 -18.73 -7.09
C ASN A 145 -20.22 -18.76 -8.22
N GLY A 146 -18.95 -18.96 -7.89
CA GLY A 146 -17.91 -19.11 -8.89
C GLY A 146 -16.65 -18.25 -8.68
N PRO A 147 -15.70 -18.35 -9.62
CA PRO A 147 -14.47 -17.57 -9.60
C PRO A 147 -14.69 -16.11 -10.04
N THR A 148 -13.64 -15.32 -10.00
CA THR A 148 -13.58 -14.00 -10.64
C THR A 148 -13.71 -14.16 -12.15
N GLU A 149 -14.56 -13.38 -12.77
CA GLU A 149 -14.68 -13.28 -14.22
C GLU A 149 -13.87 -12.07 -14.70
N TRP A 150 -12.83 -12.34 -15.48
CA TRP A 150 -11.93 -11.33 -16.01
C TRP A 150 -12.44 -10.84 -17.36
N LEU A 151 -12.40 -9.53 -17.57
CA LEU A 151 -12.85 -8.83 -18.76
C LEU A 151 -11.66 -8.12 -19.43
N GLU A 152 -11.96 -7.12 -20.27
CA GLU A 152 -10.96 -6.34 -20.98
C GLU A 152 -10.04 -5.52 -20.08
N ALA A 153 -8.89 -5.17 -20.59
CA ALA A 153 -7.96 -4.28 -19.91
C ALA A 153 -8.53 -2.87 -19.74
N VAL A 154 -8.26 -2.23 -18.62
CA VAL A 154 -8.56 -0.81 -18.42
C VAL A 154 -7.63 0.00 -19.31
N THR A 155 -8.19 0.77 -20.24
CA THR A 155 -7.40 1.61 -21.14
C THR A 155 -6.71 2.75 -20.39
N GLU A 156 -5.67 3.32 -21.00
CA GLU A 156 -4.98 4.48 -20.41
C GLU A 156 -5.92 5.70 -20.30
N GLU A 157 -6.83 5.86 -21.26
CA GLU A 157 -7.83 6.91 -21.22
C GLU A 157 -8.80 6.74 -20.03
N GLU A 158 -9.31 5.53 -19.78
CA GLU A 158 -10.18 5.25 -18.64
C GLU A 158 -9.44 5.46 -17.31
N TYR A 159 -8.17 5.02 -17.26
CA TYR A 159 -7.36 5.14 -16.06
C TYR A 159 -7.03 6.60 -15.71
N THR A 160 -6.68 7.43 -16.69
CA THR A 160 -6.28 8.83 -16.46
C THR A 160 -7.45 9.80 -16.39
N ARG A 161 -8.65 9.41 -16.88
CA ARG A 161 -9.83 10.29 -16.85
C ARG A 161 -10.13 10.75 -15.44
N ILE A 162 -10.10 12.06 -15.22
CA ILE A 162 -10.55 12.68 -13.97
C ILE A 162 -12.08 12.67 -13.97
N SER A 163 -12.69 12.03 -12.96
CA SER A 163 -14.15 12.11 -12.78
C SER A 163 -14.51 13.54 -12.37
N GLN A 164 -15.29 14.21 -13.19
CA GLN A 164 -15.89 15.49 -12.85
C GLN A 164 -17.05 15.29 -11.89
#